data_49e30f3204278b2a7782c5f6de4d70d5
#
_entry.id   49e30f3204278b2a7782c5f6de4d70d5
#
_cell.length_a   1.000
_cell.length_b   1.000
_cell.length_c   1.000
_cell.angle_alpha   90.00
_cell.angle_beta   90.00
_cell.angle_gamma   90.00
#
_symmetry.space_group_name_H-M   'P 1'
#
loop_
_entity.id
_entity.type
_entity.pdbx_description
1 polymer ?
#
loop_
_entity_poly.entity_id
_entity_poly.type
_entity_poly.pdbx_seq_one_letter_code
_entity_poly.pdbx_strand_id
1 'polypeptide(L)'
;MILSQSESKSFDGEQVDKILKAVDPDNQNRIWISDYIAYRNELIIYLFLYLGCRKGELLNLKITDITPPKEGTSYLTIRRNPHDDSDSRLYQPLVKTRSRSIALNQNLKKKLDIYILNHRSTVPNAELTDFMILSNKGQPLSINALDKIFSEISEVVLFNAHAHAFRHTWNDKYTDKLQTLIQSGKITEDQAERDRAYLMGWIPNSESARRYSRRAENKRAMEVGLSIQEKFEDENE
;
A
#
# COMPACT_ATOMS: atom_id res chain seq x y z
N MET A 1 1.33 -35.97 -8.86
CA MET A 1 2.23 -34.88 -8.40
C MET A 1 1.38 -33.62 -8.37
N ILE A 2 0.86 -33.25 -7.20
CA ILE A 2 -0.06 -32.12 -7.04
C ILE A 2 0.83 -30.88 -7.12
N LEU A 3 0.69 -30.09 -8.19
CA LEU A 3 1.27 -28.76 -8.28
C LEU A 3 0.72 -27.95 -7.11
N SER A 4 1.54 -27.65 -6.11
CA SER A 4 1.20 -26.73 -5.07
C SER A 4 0.81 -25.42 -5.74
N GLN A 5 -0.46 -25.05 -5.68
CA GLN A 5 -0.90 -23.68 -5.95
C GLN A 5 -0.03 -22.79 -5.06
N SER A 6 0.85 -22.02 -5.66
CA SER A 6 1.58 -21.00 -4.91
C SER A 6 0.52 -20.07 -4.34
N GLU A 7 0.33 -20.10 -3.02
CA GLU A 7 -0.57 -19.18 -2.33
C GLU A 7 -0.34 -17.78 -2.88
N SER A 8 -1.43 -17.15 -3.35
CA SER A 8 -1.37 -15.79 -3.86
C SER A 8 -0.75 -14.91 -2.78
N LYS A 9 0.34 -14.21 -3.12
CA LYS A 9 1.00 -13.28 -2.19
C LYS A 9 0.19 -12.00 -1.98
N SER A 10 -0.89 -11.82 -2.71
CA SER A 10 -1.83 -10.69 -2.68
C SER A 10 -3.16 -11.12 -2.08
N PHE A 11 -3.87 -10.18 -1.51
CA PHE A 11 -5.25 -10.38 -1.06
C PHE A 11 -6.21 -10.31 -2.24
N ASP A 12 -7.21 -11.19 -2.25
CA ASP A 12 -8.37 -11.08 -3.11
C ASP A 12 -9.38 -10.02 -2.58
N GLY A 13 -10.48 -9.82 -3.31
CA GLY A 13 -11.48 -8.82 -2.96
C GLY A 13 -12.16 -9.11 -1.61
N GLU A 14 -12.50 -10.38 -1.36
CA GLU A 14 -13.15 -10.79 -0.11
C GLU A 14 -12.23 -10.61 1.11
N GLN A 15 -10.95 -10.93 0.96
CA GLN A 15 -9.96 -10.72 2.00
C GLN A 15 -9.76 -9.23 2.32
N VAL A 16 -9.72 -8.37 1.28
CA VAL A 16 -9.65 -6.91 1.47
C VAL A 16 -10.87 -6.41 2.22
N ASP A 17 -12.08 -6.83 1.84
CA ASP A 17 -13.32 -6.42 2.49
C ASP A 17 -13.38 -6.88 3.96
N LYS A 18 -12.93 -8.11 4.27
CA LYS A 18 -12.80 -8.61 5.64
C LYS A 18 -11.85 -7.75 6.47
N ILE A 19 -10.69 -7.40 5.91
CA ILE A 19 -9.73 -6.52 6.59
C ILE A 19 -10.35 -5.14 6.86
N LEU A 20 -10.94 -4.51 5.84
CA LEU A 20 -11.55 -3.18 5.98
C LEU A 20 -12.66 -3.17 7.03
N LYS A 21 -13.50 -4.21 7.06
CA LYS A 21 -14.54 -4.37 8.08
C LYS A 21 -13.97 -4.59 9.48
N ALA A 22 -12.87 -5.33 9.61
CA ALA A 22 -12.23 -5.62 10.89
C ALA A 22 -11.56 -4.37 11.51
N VAL A 23 -11.02 -3.48 10.66
CA VAL A 23 -10.31 -2.26 11.12
C VAL A 23 -11.22 -1.04 11.22
N ASP A 24 -12.48 -1.14 10.85
CA ASP A 24 -13.47 -0.05 10.91
C ASP A 24 -13.65 0.40 12.36
N PRO A 25 -13.33 1.66 12.71
CA PRO A 25 -13.48 2.19 14.06
C PRO A 25 -14.93 2.28 14.54
N ASP A 26 -15.88 2.34 13.60
CA ASP A 26 -17.32 2.42 13.91
C ASP A 26 -17.96 1.02 14.03
N ASN A 27 -17.19 -0.06 13.83
CA ASN A 27 -17.66 -1.43 14.01
C ASN A 27 -17.90 -1.71 15.50
N GLN A 28 -19.08 -2.26 15.84
CA GLN A 28 -19.43 -2.63 17.22
C GLN A 28 -18.44 -3.65 17.84
N ASN A 29 -17.86 -4.52 17.02
CA ASN A 29 -16.86 -5.52 17.41
C ASN A 29 -15.45 -5.11 16.99
N ARG A 30 -15.13 -3.82 17.06
CA ARG A 30 -13.82 -3.30 16.65
C ARG A 30 -12.67 -3.92 17.46
N ILE A 31 -11.53 -4.12 16.83
CA ILE A 31 -10.33 -4.74 17.44
C ILE A 31 -9.79 -3.87 18.59
N TRP A 32 -9.81 -2.55 18.42
CA TRP A 32 -9.19 -1.61 19.36
C TRP A 32 -10.25 -0.73 20.03
N ILE A 33 -10.29 -0.76 21.36
CA ILE A 33 -11.26 -0.01 22.16
C ILE A 33 -10.99 1.51 22.10
N SER A 34 -9.71 1.91 22.12
CA SER A 34 -9.32 3.32 22.05
C SER A 34 -9.60 3.90 20.66
N ASP A 35 -10.36 4.99 20.58
CA ASP A 35 -10.69 5.68 19.33
C ASP A 35 -9.43 6.11 18.59
N TYR A 36 -8.48 6.74 19.29
CA TYR A 36 -7.21 7.12 18.67
C TYR A 36 -6.52 5.92 17.99
N ILE A 37 -6.42 4.78 18.69
CA ILE A 37 -5.75 3.58 18.14
C ILE A 37 -6.55 3.02 16.97
N ALA A 38 -7.87 2.96 17.04
CA ALA A 38 -8.74 2.45 16.00
C ALA A 38 -8.61 3.29 14.71
N TYR A 39 -8.78 4.61 14.79
CA TYR A 39 -8.65 5.51 13.64
C TYR A 39 -7.22 5.56 13.07
N ARG A 40 -6.19 5.50 13.93
CA ARG A 40 -4.80 5.37 13.47
C ARG A 40 -4.58 4.08 12.68
N ASN A 41 -5.03 2.97 13.20
CA ASN A 41 -4.79 1.66 12.60
C ASN A 41 -5.62 1.48 11.32
N GLU A 42 -6.85 2.00 11.28
CA GLU A 42 -7.63 2.11 10.05
C GLU A 42 -6.86 2.90 8.98
N LEU A 43 -6.37 4.10 9.31
CA LEU A 43 -5.60 4.92 8.38
C LEU A 43 -4.35 4.19 7.88
N ILE A 44 -3.62 3.47 8.74
CA ILE A 44 -2.47 2.64 8.35
C ILE A 44 -2.86 1.66 7.24
N ILE A 45 -3.97 0.96 7.38
CA ILE A 45 -4.45 -0.01 6.39
C ILE A 45 -4.84 0.69 5.08
N TYR A 46 -5.54 1.82 5.14
CA TYR A 46 -5.86 2.60 3.94
C TYR A 46 -4.61 3.11 3.22
N LEU A 47 -3.59 3.56 3.95
CA LEU A 47 -2.32 3.98 3.34
C LEU A 47 -1.61 2.83 2.62
N PHE A 48 -1.59 1.62 3.19
CA PHE A 48 -1.05 0.45 2.51
C PHE A 48 -1.85 0.08 1.27
N LEU A 49 -3.18 0.07 1.34
CA LEU A 49 -4.06 -0.30 0.23
C LEU A 49 -4.03 0.71 -0.93
N TYR A 50 -4.00 2.00 -0.62
CA TYR A 50 -4.13 3.05 -1.63
C TYR A 50 -2.79 3.49 -2.22
N LEU A 51 -1.70 3.41 -1.43
CA LEU A 51 -0.38 3.89 -1.86
C LEU A 51 0.60 2.75 -2.18
N GLY A 52 0.30 1.52 -1.80
CA GLY A 52 1.21 0.39 -1.97
C GLY A 52 2.57 0.60 -1.31
N CYS A 53 2.66 1.41 -0.26
CA CYS A 53 3.90 1.78 0.40
C CYS A 53 4.55 0.62 1.16
N ARG A 54 5.84 0.76 1.50
CA ARG A 54 6.55 -0.16 2.38
C ARG A 54 6.39 0.25 3.84
N LYS A 55 6.61 -0.68 4.80
CA LYS A 55 6.59 -0.37 6.24
C LYS A 55 7.45 0.85 6.59
N GLY A 56 8.70 0.87 6.11
CA GLY A 56 9.61 2.00 6.38
C GLY A 56 9.11 3.30 5.77
N GLU A 57 8.50 3.28 4.60
CA GLU A 57 7.91 4.47 3.97
C GLU A 57 6.77 5.02 4.82
N LEU A 58 5.81 4.15 5.22
CA LEU A 58 4.68 4.56 6.05
C LEU A 58 5.12 5.12 7.40
N LEU A 59 6.04 4.44 8.08
CA LEU A 59 6.51 4.86 9.41
C LEU A 59 7.35 6.14 9.41
N ASN A 60 7.85 6.56 8.25
CA ASN A 60 8.58 7.82 8.08
C ASN A 60 7.74 8.95 7.50
N LEU A 61 6.44 8.74 7.26
CA LEU A 61 5.56 9.82 6.82
C LEU A 61 5.45 10.91 7.89
N LYS A 62 5.56 12.16 7.45
CA LYS A 62 5.35 13.35 8.27
C LYS A 62 4.08 14.09 7.83
N ILE A 63 3.46 14.84 8.73
CA ILE A 63 2.30 15.67 8.39
C ILE A 63 2.66 16.72 7.34
N THR A 64 3.91 17.20 7.35
CA THR A 64 4.48 18.13 6.39
C THR A 64 4.72 17.54 4.98
N ASP A 65 4.59 16.22 4.82
CA ASP A 65 4.68 15.56 3.52
C ASP A 65 3.38 15.68 2.70
N ILE A 66 2.30 16.14 3.33
CA ILE A 66 1.04 16.44 2.63
C ILE A 66 1.14 17.84 2.04
N THR A 67 1.15 17.91 0.71
CA THR A 67 1.15 19.19 0.02
C THR A 67 -0.27 19.70 -0.16
N PRO A 68 -0.54 20.98 0.12
CA PRO A 68 -1.83 21.61 -0.17
C PRO A 68 -2.24 21.40 -1.62
N PRO A 69 -3.54 21.40 -1.91
CA PRO A 69 -4.02 21.16 -3.26
C PRO A 69 -3.53 22.24 -4.22
N LYS A 70 -2.88 21.81 -5.31
CA LYS A 70 -2.72 22.60 -6.51
C LYS A 70 -3.75 22.10 -7.50
N GLU A 71 -4.55 23.02 -8.07
CA GLU A 71 -5.61 22.67 -9.04
C GLU A 71 -6.57 21.57 -8.53
N GLY A 72 -6.89 21.58 -7.21
CA GLY A 72 -7.83 20.64 -6.60
C GLY A 72 -7.26 19.29 -6.16
N THR A 73 -5.99 18.96 -6.46
CA THR A 73 -5.37 17.69 -6.07
C THR A 73 -4.33 17.89 -4.99
N SER A 74 -4.46 17.15 -3.89
CA SER A 74 -3.43 17.05 -2.84
C SER A 74 -2.47 15.91 -3.13
N TYR A 75 -1.23 16.05 -2.68
CA TYR A 75 -0.18 15.04 -2.86
C TYR A 75 0.42 14.64 -1.52
N LEU A 76 0.82 13.38 -1.41
CA LEU A 76 1.64 12.88 -0.30
C LEU A 76 3.03 12.52 -0.85
N THR A 77 4.07 13.10 -0.27
CA THR A 77 5.45 12.86 -0.70
C THR A 77 6.11 11.82 0.19
N ILE A 78 6.50 10.69 -0.38
CA ILE A 78 7.36 9.71 0.28
C ILE A 78 8.80 10.14 0.05
N ARG A 79 9.49 10.54 1.12
CA ARG A 79 10.89 11.01 1.05
C ARG A 79 11.85 9.87 1.32
N ARG A 80 12.94 9.83 0.56
CA ARG A 80 14.08 9.00 0.93
C ARG A 80 14.88 9.74 2.00
N ASN A 81 14.81 9.24 3.22
CA ASN A 81 15.59 9.76 4.31
C ASN A 81 16.40 8.61 4.94
N PRO A 82 17.69 8.50 4.70
CA PRO A 82 18.52 7.44 5.23
C PRO A 82 18.81 7.62 6.73
N HIS A 83 18.74 8.85 7.23
CA HIS A 83 18.89 9.21 8.62
C HIS A 83 18.06 10.46 8.89
N ASP A 84 17.31 10.47 10.00
CA ASP A 84 16.48 11.59 10.41
C ASP A 84 16.82 11.95 11.86
N ASP A 85 17.49 13.08 12.06
CA ASP A 85 17.88 13.55 13.39
C ASP A 85 16.68 13.88 14.30
N SER A 86 15.50 14.10 13.71
CA SER A 86 14.25 14.29 14.45
C SER A 86 13.57 12.98 14.88
N ASP A 87 14.07 11.84 14.44
CA ASP A 87 13.51 10.53 14.76
C ASP A 87 14.07 10.00 16.08
N SER A 88 13.26 10.00 17.12
CA SER A 88 13.61 9.52 18.45
C SER A 88 13.71 8.01 18.59
N ARG A 89 13.39 7.24 17.54
CA ARG A 89 13.44 5.77 17.58
C ARG A 89 14.88 5.27 17.56
N LEU A 90 15.22 4.33 18.46
CA LEU A 90 16.54 3.70 18.49
C LEU A 90 16.88 3.00 17.16
N TYR A 91 15.88 2.37 16.53
CA TYR A 91 16.00 1.73 15.22
C TYR A 91 15.09 2.44 14.24
N GLN A 92 15.66 3.36 13.47
CA GLN A 92 14.93 4.10 12.46
C GLN A 92 14.54 3.19 11.28
N PRO A 93 13.27 3.18 10.86
CA PRO A 93 12.85 2.45 9.68
C PRO A 93 13.50 3.01 8.42
N LEU A 94 14.18 2.17 7.63
CA LEU A 94 14.87 2.62 6.43
C LEU A 94 13.92 2.79 5.25
N VAL A 95 14.02 3.92 4.54
CA VAL A 95 13.39 4.16 3.25
C VAL A 95 14.41 3.93 2.13
N LYS A 96 14.37 2.74 1.53
CA LYS A 96 15.31 2.32 0.48
C LYS A 96 14.87 2.73 -0.93
N THR A 97 13.68 3.29 -1.08
CA THR A 97 13.09 3.68 -2.36
C THR A 97 13.44 5.11 -2.73
N ARG A 98 13.23 5.45 -4.00
CA ARG A 98 13.33 6.85 -4.47
C ARG A 98 12.20 7.68 -3.89
N SER A 99 12.49 8.95 -3.61
CA SER A 99 11.46 9.94 -3.26
C SER A 99 10.48 10.10 -4.41
N ARG A 100 9.21 10.23 -4.06
CA ARG A 100 8.11 10.41 -5.02
C ARG A 100 6.90 11.06 -4.38
N SER A 101 6.11 11.75 -5.19
CA SER A 101 4.83 12.30 -4.75
C SER A 101 3.69 11.48 -5.37
N ILE A 102 2.71 11.14 -4.56
CA ILE A 102 1.54 10.34 -4.95
C ILE A 102 0.30 11.21 -4.75
N ALA A 103 -0.54 11.30 -5.78
CA ALA A 103 -1.81 12.01 -5.71
C ALA A 103 -2.76 11.31 -4.72
N LEU A 104 -3.44 12.12 -3.92
CA LEU A 104 -4.44 11.65 -2.96
C LEU A 104 -5.84 11.84 -3.55
N ASN A 105 -6.65 10.80 -3.54
CA ASN A 105 -8.07 10.96 -3.80
C ASN A 105 -8.76 11.65 -2.61
N GLN A 106 -9.94 12.19 -2.83
CA GLN A 106 -10.67 12.97 -1.82
C GLN A 106 -10.97 12.14 -0.55
N ASN A 107 -11.28 10.85 -0.69
CA ASN A 107 -11.60 9.98 0.44
C ASN A 107 -10.38 9.74 1.35
N LEU A 108 -9.22 9.40 0.76
CA LEU A 108 -8.00 9.22 1.54
C LEU A 108 -7.54 10.55 2.17
N LYS A 109 -7.66 11.66 1.43
CA LYS A 109 -7.35 12.98 1.97
C LYS A 109 -8.24 13.33 3.16
N LYS A 110 -9.55 13.07 3.07
CA LYS A 110 -10.49 13.28 4.18
C LYS A 110 -10.14 12.42 5.40
N LYS A 111 -9.79 11.13 5.22
CA LYS A 111 -9.36 10.27 6.31
C LYS A 111 -8.07 10.78 6.98
N LEU A 112 -7.11 11.24 6.19
CA LEU A 112 -5.88 11.88 6.70
C LEU A 112 -6.19 13.11 7.54
N ASP A 113 -7.08 14.00 7.05
CA ASP A 113 -7.45 15.21 7.77
C ASP A 113 -8.17 14.92 9.08
N ILE A 114 -9.15 14.01 9.06
CA ILE A 114 -9.86 13.58 10.26
C ILE A 114 -8.87 13.01 11.28
N TYR A 115 -8.00 12.13 10.86
CA TYR A 115 -6.99 11.54 11.75
C TYR A 115 -6.06 12.60 12.34
N ILE A 116 -5.52 13.50 11.51
CA ILE A 116 -4.55 14.51 11.97
C ILE A 116 -5.22 15.50 12.93
N LEU A 117 -6.40 16.00 12.56
CA LEU A 117 -7.07 17.08 13.29
C LEU A 117 -7.82 16.59 14.54
N ASN A 118 -8.46 15.43 14.47
CA ASN A 118 -9.38 14.99 15.52
C ASN A 118 -8.80 13.88 16.42
N HIS A 119 -7.81 13.14 15.94
CA HIS A 119 -7.27 12.00 16.69
C HIS A 119 -5.79 12.17 17.04
N ARG A 120 -4.92 12.46 16.07
CA ARG A 120 -3.50 12.65 16.33
C ARG A 120 -3.25 13.83 17.27
N SER A 121 -4.00 14.92 17.11
CA SER A 121 -3.88 16.13 17.95
C SER A 121 -4.21 15.90 19.42
N THR A 122 -4.93 14.84 19.75
CA THR A 122 -5.27 14.49 21.16
C THR A 122 -4.20 13.66 21.86
N VAL A 123 -3.18 13.22 21.12
CA VAL A 123 -2.09 12.40 21.69
C VAL A 123 -1.12 13.31 22.46
N PRO A 124 -0.73 12.94 23.69
CA PRO A 124 0.27 13.70 24.45
C PRO A 124 1.57 13.90 23.65
N ASN A 125 2.09 15.10 23.66
CA ASN A 125 3.34 15.50 22.97
C ASN A 125 3.31 15.35 21.44
N ALA A 126 2.12 15.22 20.81
CA ALA A 126 2.01 15.12 19.37
C ALA A 126 2.56 16.34 18.63
N GLU A 127 2.50 17.51 19.27
CA GLU A 127 3.03 18.79 18.77
C GLU A 127 4.56 18.83 18.70
N LEU A 128 5.26 17.96 19.44
CA LEU A 128 6.73 17.92 19.48
C LEU A 128 7.34 17.14 18.31
N THR A 129 6.51 16.58 17.42
CA THR A 129 6.99 15.78 16.30
C THR A 129 6.10 15.93 15.07
N ASP A 130 6.74 15.91 13.90
CA ASP A 130 6.03 15.95 12.61
C ASP A 130 5.64 14.54 12.12
N PHE A 131 6.09 13.47 12.75
CA PHE A 131 5.73 12.12 12.31
C PHE A 131 4.21 11.94 12.31
N MET A 132 3.70 11.40 11.21
CA MET A 132 2.26 11.24 11.01
C MET A 132 1.68 10.16 11.94
N ILE A 133 2.33 9.02 12.03
CA ILE A 133 1.84 7.85 12.76
C ILE A 133 2.55 7.75 14.12
N LEU A 134 1.81 8.00 15.19
CA LEU A 134 2.35 8.02 16.55
C LEU A 134 1.86 6.82 17.38
N SER A 135 2.62 6.49 18.41
CA SER A 135 2.16 5.67 19.53
C SER A 135 1.20 6.48 20.41
N ASN A 136 0.51 5.82 21.35
CA ASN A 136 -0.33 6.50 22.35
C ASN A 136 0.45 7.39 23.34
N LYS A 137 1.79 7.37 23.27
CA LYS A 137 2.69 8.21 24.08
C LYS A 137 3.29 9.38 23.29
N GLY A 138 2.81 9.62 22.05
CA GLY A 138 3.32 10.70 21.19
C GLY A 138 4.66 10.42 20.51
N GLN A 139 5.20 9.22 20.63
CA GLN A 139 6.43 8.84 19.93
C GLN A 139 6.13 8.29 18.54
N PRO A 140 7.00 8.46 17.54
CA PRO A 140 6.86 7.82 16.24
C PRO A 140 6.64 6.31 16.38
N LEU A 141 5.69 5.74 15.64
CA LEU A 141 5.35 4.31 15.73
C LEU A 141 6.54 3.44 15.31
N SER A 142 6.86 2.41 16.08
CA SER A 142 7.94 1.49 15.79
C SER A 142 7.52 0.38 14.81
N ILE A 143 8.50 -0.29 14.18
CA ILE A 143 8.26 -1.46 13.32
C ILE A 143 7.55 -2.56 14.11
N ASN A 144 7.99 -2.86 15.33
CA ASN A 144 7.39 -3.90 16.16
C ASN A 144 5.92 -3.59 16.52
N ALA A 145 5.62 -2.32 16.79
CA ALA A 145 4.24 -1.90 17.04
C ALA A 145 3.36 -2.04 15.79
N LEU A 146 3.89 -1.75 14.60
CA LEU A 146 3.21 -1.98 13.34
C LEU A 146 2.98 -3.47 13.07
N ASP A 147 3.98 -4.32 13.33
CA ASP A 147 3.85 -5.77 13.16
C ASP A 147 2.82 -6.36 14.13
N LYS A 148 2.73 -5.83 15.36
CA LYS A 148 1.68 -6.21 16.31
C LYS A 148 0.28 -5.87 15.78
N ILE A 149 0.09 -4.69 15.16
CA ILE A 149 -1.19 -4.33 14.52
C ILE A 149 -1.59 -5.37 13.47
N PHE A 150 -0.66 -5.79 12.62
CA PHE A 150 -0.93 -6.84 11.63
C PHE A 150 -1.25 -8.20 12.25
N SER A 151 -0.59 -8.56 13.36
CA SER A 151 -0.91 -9.78 14.10
C SER A 151 -2.34 -9.75 14.63
N GLU A 152 -2.74 -8.66 15.28
CA GLU A 152 -4.10 -8.48 15.82
C GLU A 152 -5.17 -8.53 14.71
N ILE A 153 -4.90 -7.94 13.56
CA ILE A 153 -5.79 -8.04 12.37
C ILE A 153 -5.87 -9.49 11.91
N SER A 154 -4.73 -10.18 11.77
CA SER A 154 -4.66 -11.56 11.29
C SER A 154 -5.46 -12.53 12.15
N GLU A 155 -5.46 -12.34 13.47
CA GLU A 155 -6.24 -13.13 14.43
C GLU A 155 -7.76 -12.98 14.17
N VAL A 156 -8.23 -11.78 13.83
CA VAL A 156 -9.66 -11.51 13.60
C VAL A 156 -10.10 -11.98 12.22
N VAL A 157 -9.28 -11.75 11.18
CA VAL A 157 -9.65 -12.12 9.80
C VAL A 157 -9.37 -13.59 9.47
N LEU A 158 -8.64 -14.31 10.33
CA LEU A 158 -8.28 -15.73 10.21
C LEU A 158 -7.40 -16.06 9.01
N PHE A 159 -6.59 -15.10 8.56
CA PHE A 159 -5.52 -15.29 7.58
C PHE A 159 -4.38 -14.30 7.81
N ASN A 160 -3.21 -14.59 7.26
CA ASN A 160 -2.01 -13.78 7.48
C ASN A 160 -2.10 -12.42 6.77
N ALA A 161 -2.47 -11.36 7.50
CA ALA A 161 -2.45 -9.98 7.03
C ALA A 161 -1.07 -9.36 7.33
N HIS A 162 -0.36 -8.90 6.30
CA HIS A 162 0.95 -8.27 6.47
C HIS A 162 1.23 -7.22 5.39
N ALA A 163 2.04 -6.22 5.70
CA ALA A 163 2.31 -5.08 4.83
C ALA A 163 2.73 -5.44 3.40
N HIS A 164 3.47 -6.54 3.23
CA HIS A 164 3.95 -6.94 1.90
C HIS A 164 2.82 -7.47 1.02
N ALA A 165 1.83 -8.16 1.60
CA ALA A 165 0.64 -8.62 0.88
C ALA A 165 -0.20 -7.43 0.37
N PHE A 166 -0.37 -6.36 1.16
CA PHE A 166 -1.03 -5.13 0.69
C PHE A 166 -0.34 -4.53 -0.53
N ARG A 167 1.00 -4.50 -0.50
CA ARG A 167 1.77 -4.00 -1.64
C ARG A 167 1.64 -4.90 -2.88
N HIS A 168 1.55 -6.22 -2.72
CA HIS A 168 1.25 -7.13 -3.82
C HIS A 168 -0.15 -6.88 -4.37
N THR A 169 -1.16 -6.77 -3.51
CA THR A 169 -2.55 -6.44 -3.89
C THR A 169 -2.62 -5.14 -4.69
N TRP A 170 -1.92 -4.10 -4.24
CA TRP A 170 -1.84 -2.83 -4.97
C TRP A 170 -1.22 -3.02 -6.36
N ASN A 171 -0.11 -3.76 -6.45
CA ASN A 171 0.55 -4.02 -7.74
C ASN A 171 -0.31 -4.83 -8.71
N ASP A 172 -1.04 -5.83 -8.21
CA ASP A 172 -1.92 -6.66 -9.05
C ASP A 172 -3.07 -5.81 -9.60
N LYS A 173 -3.75 -5.00 -8.75
CA LYS A 173 -4.78 -4.04 -9.19
C LYS A 173 -4.22 -3.00 -10.18
N TYR A 174 -3.00 -2.53 -9.96
CA TYR A 174 -2.33 -1.60 -10.86
C TYR A 174 -2.05 -2.27 -12.22
N THR A 175 -1.62 -3.53 -12.21
CA THR A 175 -1.38 -4.31 -13.45
C THR A 175 -2.66 -4.45 -14.25
N ASP A 176 -3.77 -4.83 -13.63
CA ASP A 176 -5.07 -4.97 -14.31
C ASP A 176 -5.52 -3.65 -14.95
N LYS A 177 -5.32 -2.53 -14.24
CA LYS A 177 -5.62 -1.20 -14.78
C LYS A 177 -4.74 -0.83 -15.97
N LEU A 178 -3.44 -1.12 -15.89
CA LEU A 178 -2.51 -0.87 -16.99
C LEU A 178 -2.83 -1.70 -18.24
N GLN A 179 -3.18 -2.97 -18.07
CA GLN A 179 -3.59 -3.82 -19.21
C GLN A 179 -4.75 -3.20 -19.97
N THR A 180 -5.78 -2.71 -19.27
CA THR A 180 -6.91 -2.00 -19.89
C THR A 180 -6.47 -0.76 -20.68
N LEU A 181 -5.50 0.02 -20.15
CA LEU A 181 -4.98 1.21 -20.82
C LEU A 181 -4.13 0.87 -22.04
N ILE A 182 -3.32 -0.18 -21.96
CA ILE A 182 -2.49 -0.67 -23.07
C ILE A 182 -3.40 -1.21 -24.20
N GLN A 183 -4.37 -2.06 -23.87
CA GLN A 183 -5.32 -2.61 -24.86
C GLN A 183 -6.14 -1.53 -25.56
N SER A 184 -6.47 -0.43 -24.87
CA SER A 184 -7.15 0.71 -25.47
C SER A 184 -6.22 1.67 -26.25
N GLY A 185 -4.92 1.37 -26.34
CA GLY A 185 -3.92 2.19 -27.03
C GLY A 185 -3.59 3.52 -26.35
N LYS A 186 -4.04 3.73 -25.10
CA LYS A 186 -3.80 4.98 -24.36
C LYS A 186 -2.37 5.14 -23.86
N ILE A 187 -1.71 4.05 -23.57
CA ILE A 187 -0.30 4.01 -23.13
C ILE A 187 0.42 2.83 -23.76
N THR A 188 1.74 2.93 -23.87
CA THR A 188 2.60 1.81 -24.27
C THR A 188 3.03 0.97 -23.05
N GLU A 189 3.50 -0.26 -23.28
CA GLU A 189 4.06 -1.10 -22.22
C GLU A 189 5.24 -0.43 -21.51
N ASP A 190 6.11 0.23 -22.25
CA ASP A 190 7.26 0.95 -21.71
C ASP A 190 6.85 2.14 -20.83
N GLN A 191 5.77 2.85 -21.19
CA GLN A 191 5.19 3.89 -20.33
C GLN A 191 4.61 3.30 -19.05
N ALA A 192 3.85 2.22 -19.17
CA ALA A 192 3.27 1.50 -18.04
C ALA A 192 4.33 1.05 -17.02
N GLU A 193 5.46 0.53 -17.50
CA GLU A 193 6.54 0.07 -16.62
C GLU A 193 7.29 1.24 -15.97
N ARG A 194 7.51 2.34 -16.67
CA ARG A 194 8.08 3.57 -16.09
C ARG A 194 7.19 4.16 -15.01
N ASP A 195 5.89 4.23 -15.26
CA ASP A 195 4.91 4.76 -14.30
C ASP A 195 4.83 3.88 -13.06
N ARG A 196 4.85 2.55 -13.23
CA ARG A 196 4.93 1.59 -12.13
C ARG A 196 6.18 1.80 -11.30
N ALA A 197 7.35 1.88 -11.95
CA ALA A 197 8.62 2.08 -11.27
C ALA A 197 8.63 3.40 -10.47
N TYR A 198 8.06 4.46 -11.01
CA TYR A 198 7.89 5.72 -10.31
C TYR A 198 7.01 5.56 -9.06
N LEU A 199 5.79 5.05 -9.21
CA LEU A 199 4.84 4.91 -8.10
C LEU A 199 5.34 3.95 -7.00
N MET A 200 6.09 2.92 -7.38
CA MET A 200 6.70 1.99 -6.44
C MET A 200 8.02 2.50 -5.85
N GLY A 201 8.57 3.60 -6.36
CA GLY A 201 9.87 4.14 -5.97
C GLY A 201 11.03 3.20 -6.29
N TRP A 202 10.91 2.40 -7.36
CA TRP A 202 11.97 1.50 -7.78
C TRP A 202 13.03 2.22 -8.59
N ILE A 203 14.25 1.70 -8.51
CA ILE A 203 15.27 2.04 -9.48
C ILE A 203 14.89 1.36 -10.80
N PRO A 204 14.88 2.06 -11.95
CA PRO A 204 14.64 1.46 -13.25
C PRO A 204 15.56 0.24 -13.43
N ASN A 205 15.04 -0.84 -14.03
CA ASN A 205 15.75 -2.10 -14.23
C ASN A 205 16.18 -2.84 -12.94
N SER A 206 15.67 -2.47 -11.78
CA SER A 206 15.90 -3.22 -10.55
C SER A 206 15.26 -4.61 -10.61
N GLU A 207 15.76 -5.54 -9.77
CA GLU A 207 15.19 -6.90 -9.69
C GLU A 207 13.68 -6.86 -9.33
N SER A 208 13.26 -5.90 -8.50
CA SER A 208 11.85 -5.71 -8.18
C SER A 208 11.04 -5.31 -9.41
N ALA A 209 11.51 -4.37 -10.23
CA ALA A 209 10.86 -3.98 -11.47
C ALA A 209 10.76 -5.20 -12.42
N ARG A 210 11.88 -5.90 -12.67
CA ARG A 210 11.91 -7.09 -13.55
C ARG A 210 10.98 -8.22 -13.08
N ARG A 211 10.80 -8.43 -11.78
CA ARG A 211 9.93 -9.49 -11.26
C ARG A 211 8.47 -9.27 -11.61
N TYR A 212 8.01 -8.03 -11.57
CA TYR A 212 6.62 -7.70 -11.92
C TYR A 212 6.39 -7.67 -13.43
N SER A 213 7.35 -7.19 -14.22
CA SER A 213 7.31 -7.27 -15.70
C SER A 213 7.20 -8.73 -16.15
N ARG A 214 8.07 -9.63 -15.64
CA ARG A 214 8.02 -11.07 -15.97
C ARG A 214 6.68 -11.72 -15.63
N ARG A 215 6.02 -11.30 -14.54
CA ARG A 215 4.72 -11.85 -14.17
C ARG A 215 3.63 -11.47 -15.19
N ALA A 216 3.62 -10.22 -15.61
CA ALA A 216 2.71 -9.73 -16.64
C ALA A 216 3.01 -10.37 -18.01
N GLU A 217 4.29 -10.51 -18.39
CA GLU A 217 4.75 -11.20 -19.58
C GLU A 217 4.32 -12.67 -19.60
N ASN A 218 4.54 -13.39 -18.48
CA ASN A 218 4.14 -14.80 -18.37
C ASN A 218 2.63 -14.98 -18.48
N LYS A 219 1.85 -14.13 -17.82
CA LYS A 219 0.38 -14.18 -17.88
C LYS A 219 -0.10 -13.99 -19.32
N ARG A 220 0.41 -12.96 -20.02
CA ARG A 220 0.08 -12.73 -21.44
C ARG A 220 0.50 -13.88 -22.35
N ALA A 221 1.73 -14.39 -22.15
CA ALA A 221 2.20 -15.54 -22.95
C ALA A 221 1.31 -16.76 -22.78
N MET A 222 0.80 -17.01 -21.57
CA MET A 222 -0.16 -18.10 -21.32
C MET A 222 -1.51 -17.83 -21.99
N GLU A 223 -2.05 -16.62 -21.88
CA GLU A 223 -3.32 -16.23 -22.51
C GLU A 223 -3.24 -16.34 -24.04
N VAL A 224 -2.15 -15.87 -24.66
CA VAL A 224 -1.90 -16.02 -26.09
C VAL A 224 -1.76 -17.50 -26.45
N GLY A 225 -1.02 -18.28 -25.65
CA GLY A 225 -0.87 -19.72 -25.88
C GLY A 225 -2.22 -20.47 -25.85
N LEU A 226 -3.09 -20.13 -24.91
CA LEU A 226 -4.45 -20.69 -24.84
C LEU A 226 -5.29 -20.29 -26.06
N SER A 227 -5.28 -19.03 -26.45
CA SER A 227 -6.05 -18.57 -27.62
C SER A 227 -5.58 -19.19 -28.94
N ILE A 228 -4.33 -19.60 -29.04
CA ILE A 228 -3.82 -20.36 -30.19
C ILE A 228 -4.34 -21.78 -30.17
N GLN A 229 -4.41 -22.43 -28.99
CA GLN A 229 -4.94 -23.79 -28.85
C GLN A 229 -6.43 -23.82 -29.20
N GLU A 230 -7.22 -22.86 -28.70
CA GLU A 230 -8.64 -22.70 -29.00
C GLU A 230 -8.88 -22.53 -30.52
N LYS A 231 -8.08 -21.73 -31.21
CA LYS A 231 -8.19 -21.59 -32.67
C LYS A 231 -7.92 -22.89 -33.43
N PHE A 232 -6.96 -23.68 -32.95
CA PHE A 232 -6.71 -25.01 -33.58
C PHE A 232 -7.82 -26.02 -33.33
N GLU A 233 -8.57 -25.88 -32.24
CA GLU A 233 -9.76 -26.71 -31.98
C GLU A 233 -10.90 -26.28 -32.91
N ASP A 234 -11.17 -24.95 -33.04
CA ASP A 234 -12.22 -24.43 -33.93
C ASP A 234 -11.97 -24.69 -35.42
N GLU A 235 -10.71 -24.81 -35.86
CA GLU A 235 -10.34 -25.12 -37.26
C GLU A 235 -10.43 -26.61 -37.59
N ASN A 236 -10.60 -27.48 -36.58
CA ASN A 236 -10.70 -28.94 -36.76
C ASN A 236 -12.11 -29.52 -36.46
N GLU A 237 -13.10 -28.67 -36.15
CA GLU A 237 -14.52 -29.00 -36.13
C GLU A 237 -15.20 -28.62 -37.49
#